data_d5e369867c40dae76a2ab0d25d815210
#
_entry.id   d5e369867c40dae76a2ab0d25d815210
#
_cell.length_a   1.000
_cell.length_b   1.000
_cell.length_c   1.000
_cell.angle_alpha   90.00
_cell.angle_beta   90.00
_cell.angle_gamma   90.00
#
_symmetry.space_group_name_H-M   'P 1'
#
loop_
_entity.id
_entity.type
_entity.pdbx_description
1 polymer ?
#
loop_
_entity_poly.entity_id
_entity_poly.type
_entity_poly.pdbx_seq_one_letter_code
_entity_poly.pdbx_strand_id
1 'polypeptide(L)'
;MVLGCPGESRISPERIAGYTAAMKKYGVPLVEKPEEMIGKVDAMLIEAVDGSVHYERAKPFLEAGLPCFVDKPFACSVVDARKMIDLAAKKNVSIFSSSALRYATEVTQYFADRKHGKVLGCLTYGPASTHDRNPGLFHYGIHAVEILYTFMGPGCERVSCVHDEGADVATGHWKDGRVATVRGNRSGPSAFGFTAFAEKGIHTTAVSSRFFYRELLKKVVEMFKTGKPPLDPSVTLEIVAFIEAANRSGANHGSPEAVKA
;
A
#
# COMPACT_ATOMS: atom_id res chain seq x y z
N MET A 1 -17.75 9.53 -17.17
CA MET A 1 -18.64 10.01 -16.08
C MET A 1 -18.05 9.54 -14.75
N VAL A 2 -18.05 10.39 -13.72
CA VAL A 2 -17.64 9.99 -12.36
C VAL A 2 -18.89 9.64 -11.56
N LEU A 3 -18.92 8.46 -10.94
CA LEU A 3 -19.98 7.99 -10.06
C LEU A 3 -19.37 7.66 -8.69
N GLY A 4 -20.12 7.83 -7.62
CA GLY A 4 -19.70 7.49 -6.27
C GLY A 4 -20.67 6.51 -5.61
N CYS A 5 -20.14 5.60 -4.79
CA CYS A 5 -20.90 4.77 -3.88
C CYS A 5 -20.26 4.86 -2.49
N PRO A 6 -20.91 5.47 -1.50
CA PRO A 6 -20.34 5.62 -0.16
C PRO A 6 -20.04 4.29 0.52
N GLY A 7 -20.87 3.28 0.25
CA GLY A 7 -20.73 1.94 0.84
C GLY A 7 -20.78 1.95 2.37
N GLU A 8 -20.41 0.83 2.95
CA GLU A 8 -20.23 0.68 4.40
C GLU A 8 -18.75 0.77 4.77
N SER A 9 -18.42 1.45 5.86
CA SER A 9 -17.09 1.41 6.46
C SER A 9 -17.17 0.74 7.83
N ARG A 10 -16.36 -0.31 8.00
CA ARG A 10 -16.24 -1.03 9.27
C ARG A 10 -15.15 -0.47 10.19
N ILE A 11 -14.27 0.37 9.64
CA ILE A 11 -13.16 0.99 10.38
C ILE A 11 -13.49 2.43 10.76
N SER A 12 -14.15 3.18 9.89
CA SER A 12 -14.44 4.60 10.09
C SER A 12 -15.85 4.94 9.60
N PRO A 13 -16.91 4.37 10.23
CA PRO A 13 -18.29 4.57 9.78
C PRO A 13 -18.73 6.05 9.87
N GLU A 14 -18.18 6.79 10.82
CA GLU A 14 -18.47 8.21 11.04
C GLU A 14 -18.04 9.12 9.86
N ARG A 15 -17.09 8.66 9.05
CA ARG A 15 -16.58 9.41 7.88
C ARG A 15 -17.49 9.34 6.65
N ILE A 16 -18.36 8.32 6.58
CA ILE A 16 -19.21 8.07 5.40
C ILE A 16 -20.11 9.28 5.10
N ALA A 17 -20.73 9.87 6.12
CA ALA A 17 -21.60 11.03 5.94
C ALA A 17 -20.83 12.23 5.34
N GLY A 18 -19.61 12.49 5.83
CA GLY A 18 -18.74 13.56 5.34
C GLY A 18 -18.28 13.34 3.89
N TYR A 19 -17.86 12.15 3.53
CA TYR A 19 -17.48 11.81 2.16
C TYR A 19 -18.66 11.86 1.20
N THR A 20 -19.85 11.39 1.63
CA THR A 20 -21.08 11.49 0.85
C THR A 20 -21.44 12.93 0.57
N ALA A 21 -21.37 13.82 1.57
CA ALA A 21 -21.63 15.24 1.41
C ALA A 21 -20.60 15.90 0.47
N ALA A 22 -19.32 15.52 0.59
CA ALA A 22 -18.27 16.03 -0.29
C ALA A 22 -18.50 15.61 -1.75
N MET A 23 -18.81 14.35 -2.02
CA MET A 23 -19.15 13.88 -3.37
C MET A 23 -20.32 14.66 -3.97
N LYS A 24 -21.40 14.85 -3.22
CA LYS A 24 -22.56 15.67 -3.65
C LYS A 24 -22.16 17.11 -3.96
N LYS A 25 -21.32 17.73 -3.11
CA LYS A 25 -20.80 19.10 -3.31
C LYS A 25 -20.03 19.24 -4.61
N TYR A 26 -19.29 18.22 -5.01
CA TYR A 26 -18.53 18.18 -6.27
C TYR A 26 -19.38 17.72 -7.46
N GLY A 27 -20.68 17.54 -7.30
CA GLY A 27 -21.58 17.13 -8.39
C GLY A 27 -21.38 15.68 -8.83
N VAL A 28 -20.81 14.83 -7.98
CA VAL A 28 -20.65 13.41 -8.27
C VAL A 28 -21.95 12.69 -7.98
N PRO A 29 -22.64 12.12 -8.99
CA PRO A 29 -23.86 11.35 -8.76
C PRO A 29 -23.54 10.09 -7.94
N LEU A 30 -24.46 9.74 -7.05
CA LEU A 30 -24.33 8.60 -6.16
C LEU A 30 -25.24 7.46 -6.62
N VAL A 31 -24.75 6.24 -6.46
CA VAL A 31 -25.51 5.01 -6.63
C VAL A 31 -25.64 4.29 -5.28
N GLU A 32 -26.63 3.44 -5.14
CA GLU A 32 -26.87 2.68 -3.91
C GLU A 32 -25.95 1.46 -3.82
N LYS A 33 -25.74 0.78 -4.95
CA LYS A 33 -24.90 -0.42 -5.06
C LYS A 33 -23.74 -0.17 -6.00
N PRO A 34 -22.53 -0.61 -5.63
CA PRO A 34 -21.34 -0.42 -6.47
C PRO A 34 -21.51 -1.01 -7.88
N GLU A 35 -22.20 -2.14 -8.01
CA GLU A 35 -22.39 -2.85 -9.28
C GLU A 35 -23.21 -2.05 -10.32
N GLU A 36 -24.00 -1.07 -9.86
CA GLU A 36 -24.72 -0.15 -10.75
C GLU A 36 -23.81 0.75 -11.59
N MET A 37 -22.52 0.80 -11.23
CA MET A 37 -21.50 1.51 -12.00
C MET A 37 -21.04 0.73 -13.24
N ILE A 38 -21.18 -0.61 -13.26
CA ILE A 38 -20.76 -1.46 -14.38
C ILE A 38 -21.49 -1.03 -15.66
N GLY A 39 -20.72 -0.83 -16.72
CA GLY A 39 -21.23 -0.30 -18.00
C GLY A 39 -21.45 1.23 -18.02
N LYS A 40 -21.20 1.94 -16.92
CA LYS A 40 -21.33 3.41 -16.86
C LYS A 40 -19.99 4.10 -16.61
N VAL A 41 -18.97 3.38 -16.19
CA VAL A 41 -17.61 3.87 -15.90
C VAL A 41 -16.56 3.04 -16.62
N ASP A 42 -15.39 3.61 -16.85
CA ASP A 42 -14.28 2.97 -17.58
C ASP A 42 -13.22 2.38 -16.63
N ALA A 43 -13.27 2.72 -15.33
CA ALA A 43 -12.31 2.27 -14.32
C ALA A 43 -12.89 2.43 -12.91
N MET A 44 -12.29 1.72 -11.94
CA MET A 44 -12.73 1.76 -10.55
C MET A 44 -11.63 2.17 -9.58
N LEU A 45 -12.05 2.92 -8.55
CA LEU A 45 -11.29 3.21 -7.35
C LEU A 45 -11.97 2.48 -6.18
N ILE A 46 -11.28 1.55 -5.54
CA ILE A 46 -11.76 0.82 -4.36
C ILE A 46 -11.08 1.45 -3.14
N GLU A 47 -11.81 2.32 -2.45
CA GLU A 47 -11.28 3.21 -1.40
C GLU A 47 -11.69 2.76 0.03
N ALA A 48 -11.99 1.49 0.23
CA ALA A 48 -12.26 0.97 1.56
C ALA A 48 -11.00 1.04 2.43
N VAL A 49 -11.12 1.47 3.69
CA VAL A 49 -10.02 1.46 4.65
C VAL A 49 -9.68 0.03 5.10
N ASP A 50 -10.68 -0.85 5.10
CA ASP A 50 -10.58 -2.27 5.49
C ASP A 50 -10.05 -3.11 4.33
N GLY A 51 -8.79 -3.49 4.38
CA GLY A 51 -8.15 -4.32 3.35
C GLY A 51 -8.72 -5.74 3.25
N SER A 52 -9.42 -6.21 4.28
CA SER A 52 -10.01 -7.57 4.28
C SER A 52 -11.23 -7.70 3.35
N VAL A 53 -11.81 -6.57 2.89
CA VAL A 53 -12.99 -6.57 2.00
C VAL A 53 -12.62 -6.21 0.55
N HIS A 54 -11.36 -5.90 0.26
CA HIS A 54 -10.95 -5.41 -1.05
C HIS A 54 -11.19 -6.42 -2.18
N TYR A 55 -10.89 -7.71 -1.94
CA TYR A 55 -11.14 -8.74 -2.93
C TYR A 55 -12.62 -8.79 -3.35
N GLU A 56 -13.52 -8.89 -2.37
CA GLU A 56 -14.96 -8.97 -2.64
C GLU A 56 -15.49 -7.71 -3.35
N ARG A 57 -14.94 -6.55 -3.01
CA ARG A 57 -15.33 -5.27 -3.63
C ARG A 57 -14.75 -5.06 -5.01
N ALA A 58 -13.53 -5.51 -5.28
CA ALA A 58 -12.89 -5.38 -6.59
C ALA A 58 -13.38 -6.43 -7.60
N LYS A 59 -13.73 -7.63 -7.11
CA LYS A 59 -14.10 -8.79 -7.93
C LYS A 59 -15.13 -8.49 -9.02
N PRO A 60 -16.31 -7.91 -8.76
CA PRO A 60 -17.32 -7.69 -9.80
C PRO A 60 -16.83 -6.77 -10.92
N PHE A 61 -15.98 -5.80 -10.61
CA PHE A 61 -15.42 -4.86 -11.58
C PHE A 61 -14.32 -5.51 -12.41
N LEU A 62 -13.43 -6.28 -11.79
CA LEU A 62 -12.42 -7.07 -12.49
C LEU A 62 -13.08 -8.10 -13.42
N GLU A 63 -14.14 -8.78 -12.96
CA GLU A 63 -14.93 -9.73 -13.77
C GLU A 63 -15.58 -9.04 -14.98
N ALA A 64 -16.01 -7.79 -14.80
CA ALA A 64 -16.57 -6.96 -15.88
C ALA A 64 -15.52 -6.36 -16.81
N GLY A 65 -14.22 -6.61 -16.58
CA GLY A 65 -13.14 -6.11 -17.44
C GLY A 65 -12.74 -4.66 -17.14
N LEU A 66 -13.04 -4.14 -15.94
CA LEU A 66 -12.68 -2.77 -15.55
C LEU A 66 -11.33 -2.74 -14.81
N PRO A 67 -10.40 -1.88 -15.22
CA PRO A 67 -9.17 -1.66 -14.47
C PRO A 67 -9.47 -1.05 -13.09
N CYS A 68 -8.74 -1.50 -12.07
CA CYS A 68 -8.99 -1.10 -10.70
C CYS A 68 -7.73 -0.51 -10.04
N PHE A 69 -7.90 0.62 -9.37
CA PHE A 69 -7.03 1.03 -8.27
C PHE A 69 -7.66 0.57 -6.95
N VAL A 70 -6.86 -0.06 -6.09
CA VAL A 70 -7.29 -0.53 -4.78
C VAL A 70 -6.45 0.20 -3.73
N ASP A 71 -7.09 0.89 -2.79
CA ASP A 71 -6.36 1.60 -1.72
C ASP A 71 -5.56 0.62 -0.84
N LYS A 72 -4.61 1.16 -0.13
CA LYS A 72 -3.79 0.40 0.84
C LYS A 72 -4.58 0.09 2.14
N PRO A 73 -4.32 -1.05 2.76
CA PRO A 73 -3.51 -2.16 2.26
C PRO A 73 -4.24 -2.87 1.13
N PHE A 74 -3.52 -3.31 0.11
CA PHE A 74 -4.11 -4.01 -1.05
C PHE A 74 -5.01 -5.17 -0.64
N ALA A 75 -4.56 -5.95 0.33
CA ALA A 75 -5.31 -6.96 1.06
C ALA A 75 -4.66 -7.18 2.43
N CYS A 76 -5.34 -7.87 3.34
CA CYS A 76 -4.78 -8.30 4.62
C CYS A 76 -4.34 -9.78 4.61
N SER A 77 -4.31 -10.42 3.44
CA SER A 77 -3.77 -11.77 3.23
C SER A 77 -3.15 -11.93 1.84
N VAL A 78 -2.10 -12.75 1.77
CA VAL A 78 -1.48 -13.16 0.49
C VAL A 78 -2.50 -13.85 -0.40
N VAL A 79 -3.41 -14.63 0.18
CA VAL A 79 -4.45 -15.37 -0.57
C VAL A 79 -5.36 -14.41 -1.33
N ASP A 80 -5.87 -13.37 -0.69
CA ASP A 80 -6.78 -12.43 -1.34
C ASP A 80 -6.07 -11.48 -2.29
N ALA A 81 -4.83 -11.07 -1.95
CA ALA A 81 -3.97 -10.32 -2.85
C ALA A 81 -3.73 -11.09 -4.16
N ARG A 82 -3.38 -12.37 -4.07
CA ARG A 82 -3.17 -13.25 -5.23
C ARG A 82 -4.46 -13.42 -6.05
N LYS A 83 -5.61 -13.69 -5.41
CA LYS A 83 -6.89 -13.78 -6.12
C LYS A 83 -7.20 -12.54 -6.96
N MET A 84 -6.95 -11.33 -6.43
CA MET A 84 -7.17 -10.10 -7.19
C MET A 84 -6.22 -9.98 -8.38
N ILE A 85 -4.94 -10.29 -8.20
CA ILE A 85 -3.93 -10.22 -9.26
C ILE A 85 -4.23 -11.24 -10.36
N ASP A 86 -4.51 -12.49 -9.97
CA ASP A 86 -4.80 -13.57 -10.91
C ASP A 86 -6.09 -13.29 -11.70
N LEU A 87 -7.11 -12.73 -11.04
CA LEU A 87 -8.36 -12.34 -11.71
C LEU A 87 -8.12 -11.20 -12.71
N ALA A 88 -7.37 -10.17 -12.34
CA ALA A 88 -7.00 -9.07 -13.21
C ALA A 88 -6.20 -9.57 -14.43
N ALA A 89 -5.22 -10.46 -14.21
CA ALA A 89 -4.43 -11.08 -15.27
C ALA A 89 -5.32 -11.93 -16.21
N LYS A 90 -6.21 -12.77 -15.64
CA LYS A 90 -7.17 -13.58 -16.41
C LYS A 90 -8.10 -12.75 -17.28
N LYS A 91 -8.47 -11.57 -16.83
CA LYS A 91 -9.34 -10.63 -17.54
C LYS A 91 -8.58 -9.66 -18.43
N ASN A 92 -7.24 -9.71 -18.42
CA ASN A 92 -6.35 -8.79 -19.14
C ASN A 92 -6.64 -7.32 -18.82
N VAL A 93 -6.86 -7.01 -17.54
CA VAL A 93 -7.08 -5.65 -17.03
C VAL A 93 -6.02 -5.26 -16.04
N SER A 94 -5.74 -3.96 -15.94
CA SER A 94 -4.76 -3.44 -15.00
C SER A 94 -5.32 -3.39 -13.59
N ILE A 95 -4.49 -3.78 -12.61
CA ILE A 95 -4.72 -3.55 -11.19
C ILE A 95 -3.51 -2.89 -10.56
N PHE A 96 -3.73 -1.95 -9.65
CA PHE A 96 -2.68 -1.21 -8.97
C PHE A 96 -3.09 -0.83 -7.56
N SER A 97 -2.15 -0.90 -6.65
CA SER A 97 -2.26 -0.38 -5.28
C SER A 97 -0.94 0.21 -4.85
N SER A 98 -0.97 1.26 -4.07
CA SER A 98 0.23 1.84 -3.45
C SER A 98 -0.15 2.81 -2.33
N SER A 99 0.75 2.94 -1.35
CA SER A 99 0.76 4.11 -0.50
C SER A 99 1.17 5.35 -1.29
N ALA A 100 0.49 6.47 -1.05
CA ALA A 100 0.87 7.75 -1.63
C ALA A 100 2.30 8.19 -1.25
N LEU A 101 2.85 7.69 -0.13
CA LEU A 101 4.21 8.02 0.32
C LEU A 101 5.30 7.52 -0.61
N ARG A 102 5.05 6.51 -1.45
CA ARG A 102 5.94 6.11 -2.54
C ARG A 102 6.25 7.28 -3.49
N TYR A 103 5.29 8.20 -3.63
CA TYR A 103 5.36 9.37 -4.53
C TYR A 103 5.62 10.68 -3.78
N ALA A 104 6.00 10.63 -2.50
CA ALA A 104 6.39 11.81 -1.75
C ALA A 104 7.62 12.48 -2.37
N THR A 105 7.68 13.80 -2.28
CA THR A 105 8.73 14.61 -2.90
C THR A 105 10.12 14.15 -2.49
N GLU A 106 10.34 13.89 -1.21
CA GLU A 106 11.64 13.49 -0.65
C GLU A 106 12.08 12.12 -1.19
N VAL A 107 11.14 11.19 -1.37
CA VAL A 107 11.41 9.86 -1.93
C VAL A 107 11.75 9.97 -3.41
N THR A 108 10.94 10.69 -4.19
CA THR A 108 11.14 10.82 -5.64
C THR A 108 12.39 11.62 -5.98
N GLN A 109 12.72 12.68 -5.21
CA GLN A 109 13.94 13.45 -5.38
C GLN A 109 15.20 12.63 -5.08
N TYR A 110 15.17 11.76 -4.06
CA TYR A 110 16.30 10.87 -3.80
C TYR A 110 16.72 10.08 -5.05
N PHE A 111 15.76 9.49 -5.75
CA PHE A 111 16.03 8.71 -6.96
C PHE A 111 16.35 9.58 -8.18
N ALA A 112 15.76 10.78 -8.28
CA ALA A 112 16.05 11.72 -9.37
C ALA A 112 17.49 12.25 -9.33
N ASP A 113 18.03 12.44 -8.14
CA ASP A 113 19.39 13.00 -7.91
C ASP A 113 20.53 12.12 -8.47
N ARG A 114 20.34 10.80 -8.63
CA ARG A 114 21.30 9.81 -9.15
C ARG A 114 22.72 9.85 -8.55
N LYS A 115 22.97 10.72 -7.56
CA LYS A 115 24.29 10.92 -6.94
C LYS A 115 24.65 9.90 -5.86
N HIS A 116 23.64 9.16 -5.37
CA HIS A 116 23.80 8.31 -4.19
C HIS A 116 24.41 6.93 -4.50
N GLY A 117 24.38 6.50 -5.75
CA GLY A 117 24.79 5.12 -6.14
C GLY A 117 23.71 4.09 -5.76
N LYS A 118 24.10 2.82 -5.73
CA LYS A 118 23.20 1.71 -5.39
C LYS A 118 22.80 1.78 -3.91
N VAL A 119 21.54 1.50 -3.62
CA VAL A 119 21.03 1.35 -2.23
C VAL A 119 21.51 0.00 -1.69
N LEU A 120 22.23 0.03 -0.58
CA LEU A 120 22.80 -1.14 0.11
C LEU A 120 21.89 -1.60 1.26
N GLY A 121 21.06 -0.70 1.79
CA GLY A 121 20.10 -0.97 2.85
C GLY A 121 19.23 0.26 3.13
N CYS A 122 18.18 0.07 3.89
CA CYS A 122 17.28 1.16 4.25
C CYS A 122 16.68 0.94 5.63
N LEU A 123 16.45 2.02 6.35
CA LEU A 123 15.59 2.06 7.53
C LEU A 123 14.45 3.03 7.25
N THR A 124 13.22 2.58 7.47
CA THR A 124 12.04 3.43 7.33
C THR A 124 11.24 3.43 8.62
N TYR A 125 10.50 4.51 8.86
CA TYR A 125 9.65 4.61 10.03
C TYR A 125 8.37 5.39 9.74
N GLY A 126 7.37 5.13 10.57
CA GLY A 126 6.09 5.85 10.52
C GLY A 126 5.15 5.42 11.63
N PRO A 127 4.01 6.10 11.78
CA PRO A 127 2.95 5.63 12.68
C PRO A 127 2.44 4.26 12.23
N ALA A 128 2.08 3.41 13.18
CA ALA A 128 1.57 2.06 12.95
C ALA A 128 0.50 1.71 13.99
N SER A 129 -0.53 2.55 14.10
CA SER A 129 -1.71 2.19 14.88
C SER A 129 -2.27 0.86 14.38
N THR A 130 -2.80 0.07 15.30
CA THR A 130 -3.36 -1.26 15.02
C THR A 130 -4.87 -1.20 14.87
N HIS A 131 -5.42 -2.14 14.14
CA HIS A 131 -6.85 -2.37 14.02
C HIS A 131 -7.13 -3.84 13.69
N ASP A 132 -8.14 -4.45 14.32
CA ASP A 132 -8.44 -5.88 14.16
C ASP A 132 -8.69 -6.31 12.71
N ARG A 133 -9.27 -5.41 11.90
CA ARG A 133 -9.54 -5.65 10.48
C ARG A 133 -8.30 -5.50 9.59
N ASN A 134 -7.32 -4.72 10.03
CA ASN A 134 -6.04 -4.51 9.37
C ASN A 134 -4.93 -4.82 10.38
N PRO A 135 -4.63 -6.08 10.68
CA PRO A 135 -3.76 -6.46 11.80
C PRO A 135 -2.30 -6.03 11.61
N GLY A 136 -1.66 -5.66 12.71
CA GLY A 136 -0.24 -5.30 12.75
C GLY A 136 0.11 -4.16 11.79
N LEU A 137 1.13 -4.35 10.99
CA LEU A 137 1.62 -3.35 10.05
C LEU A 137 0.67 -3.06 8.87
N PHE A 138 -0.41 -3.82 8.66
CA PHE A 138 -1.38 -3.55 7.59
C PHE A 138 -2.13 -2.24 7.78
N HIS A 139 -2.43 -1.81 9.02
CA HIS A 139 -3.28 -0.63 9.20
C HIS A 139 -2.61 0.67 8.76
N TYR A 140 -1.58 1.12 9.46
CA TYR A 140 -0.81 2.33 9.14
C TYR A 140 0.66 2.04 8.81
N GLY A 141 1.24 0.98 9.37
CA GLY A 141 2.61 0.56 9.12
C GLY A 141 2.92 0.28 7.65
N ILE A 142 1.91 -0.08 6.86
CA ILE A 142 1.98 -0.25 5.40
C ILE A 142 2.66 0.93 4.71
N HIS A 143 2.47 2.15 5.18
CA HIS A 143 3.08 3.34 4.58
C HIS A 143 4.61 3.32 4.68
N ALA A 144 5.16 2.92 5.82
CA ALA A 144 6.61 2.79 6.01
C ALA A 144 7.17 1.58 5.24
N VAL A 145 6.41 0.47 5.17
CA VAL A 145 6.77 -0.71 4.35
C VAL A 145 6.81 -0.35 2.85
N GLU A 146 5.87 0.46 2.36
CA GLU A 146 5.87 0.94 0.97
C GLU A 146 7.10 1.80 0.65
N ILE A 147 7.52 2.67 1.58
CA ILE A 147 8.77 3.42 1.41
C ILE A 147 9.96 2.43 1.38
N LEU A 148 10.00 1.45 2.30
CA LEU A 148 11.06 0.42 2.32
C LEU A 148 11.19 -0.27 0.96
N TYR A 149 10.08 -0.77 0.41
CA TYR A 149 10.05 -1.43 -0.90
C TYR A 149 10.36 -0.49 -2.07
N THR A 150 10.15 0.81 -1.92
CA THR A 150 10.57 1.79 -2.93
C THR A 150 12.10 1.87 -3.02
N PHE A 151 12.80 1.74 -1.90
CA PHE A 151 14.26 1.75 -1.83
C PHE A 151 14.89 0.39 -2.15
N MET A 152 14.30 -0.67 -1.63
CA MET A 152 14.88 -2.01 -1.69
C MET A 152 14.46 -2.81 -2.93
N GLY A 153 13.29 -2.50 -3.51
CA GLY A 153 12.65 -3.34 -4.52
C GLY A 153 12.20 -4.69 -3.96
N PRO A 154 11.68 -5.58 -4.83
CA PRO A 154 11.28 -6.93 -4.45
C PRO A 154 12.47 -7.86 -4.21
N GLY A 155 12.21 -9.02 -3.62
CA GLY A 155 13.20 -10.08 -3.37
C GLY A 155 13.51 -10.27 -1.89
N CYS A 156 12.65 -9.85 -0.98
CA CYS A 156 12.77 -10.18 0.44
C CYS A 156 12.43 -11.67 0.66
N GLU A 157 13.36 -12.43 1.24
CA GLU A 157 13.19 -13.87 1.47
C GLU A 157 12.65 -14.22 2.85
N ARG A 158 13.03 -13.43 3.87
CA ARG A 158 12.60 -13.64 5.25
C ARG A 158 12.57 -12.34 6.03
N VAL A 159 11.77 -12.30 7.07
CA VAL A 159 11.63 -11.17 7.99
C VAL A 159 11.60 -11.65 9.44
N SER A 160 12.26 -10.90 10.32
CA SER A 160 12.13 -10.99 11.77
C SER A 160 11.49 -9.74 12.31
N CYS A 161 10.52 -9.85 13.21
CA CYS A 161 9.79 -8.72 13.77
C CYS A 161 9.74 -8.79 15.30
N VAL A 162 10.26 -7.77 15.93
CA VAL A 162 10.00 -7.53 17.36
C VAL A 162 8.70 -6.74 17.45
N HIS A 163 7.73 -7.33 18.15
CA HIS A 163 6.43 -6.73 18.41
C HIS A 163 6.32 -6.37 19.89
N ASP A 164 5.95 -5.13 20.18
CA ASP A 164 5.70 -4.65 21.54
C ASP A 164 4.53 -3.65 21.50
N GLU A 165 3.99 -3.27 22.66
CA GLU A 165 2.89 -2.32 22.78
C GLU A 165 3.20 -1.00 22.06
N GLY A 166 4.41 -0.48 22.18
CA GLY A 166 4.83 0.82 21.64
C GLY A 166 5.26 0.81 20.16
N ALA A 167 5.64 -0.32 19.60
CA ALA A 167 6.16 -0.39 18.24
C ALA A 167 6.25 -1.81 17.68
N ASP A 168 6.31 -1.89 16.34
CA ASP A 168 6.84 -3.03 15.61
C ASP A 168 8.18 -2.65 14.97
N VAL A 169 9.16 -3.54 15.05
CA VAL A 169 10.44 -3.39 14.33
C VAL A 169 10.67 -4.64 13.49
N ALA A 170 10.43 -4.54 12.20
CA ALA A 170 10.56 -5.65 11.27
C ALA A 170 11.81 -5.47 10.41
N THR A 171 12.68 -6.47 10.38
CA THR A 171 13.92 -6.49 9.60
C THR A 171 13.85 -7.59 8.55
N GLY A 172 13.86 -7.18 7.28
CA GLY A 172 13.85 -8.07 6.13
C GLY A 172 15.25 -8.35 5.58
N HIS A 173 15.45 -9.56 5.04
CA HIS A 173 16.66 -10.02 4.35
C HIS A 173 16.33 -10.29 2.90
N TRP A 174 17.01 -9.61 1.98
CA TRP A 174 16.84 -9.75 0.54
C TRP A 174 17.79 -10.84 -0.02
N LYS A 175 17.35 -11.49 -1.10
CA LYS A 175 18.11 -12.55 -1.80
C LYS A 175 19.51 -12.14 -2.26
N ASP A 176 19.75 -10.84 -2.43
CA ASP A 176 21.06 -10.29 -2.82
C ASP A 176 21.94 -9.91 -1.61
N GLY A 177 21.55 -10.33 -0.41
CA GLY A 177 22.27 -10.10 0.85
C GLY A 177 21.98 -8.77 1.52
N ARG A 178 21.19 -7.88 0.89
CA ARG A 178 20.81 -6.61 1.52
C ARG A 178 19.85 -6.83 2.70
N VAL A 179 19.95 -5.93 3.67
CA VAL A 179 19.09 -5.92 4.87
C VAL A 179 18.43 -4.56 5.00
N ALA A 180 17.16 -4.53 5.37
CA ALA A 180 16.44 -3.30 5.61
C ALA A 180 15.41 -3.45 6.73
N THR A 181 15.12 -2.35 7.43
CA THR A 181 14.29 -2.35 8.63
C THR A 181 13.17 -1.33 8.51
N VAL A 182 11.97 -1.72 8.93
CA VAL A 182 10.85 -0.82 9.16
C VAL A 182 10.53 -0.73 10.64
N ARG A 183 10.31 0.51 11.14
CA ARG A 183 9.82 0.77 12.49
C ARG A 183 8.44 1.40 12.42
N GLY A 184 7.43 0.68 12.86
CA GLY A 184 6.07 1.17 13.04
C GLY A 184 5.86 1.66 14.48
N ASN A 185 5.57 2.96 14.67
CA ASN A 185 5.40 3.57 15.99
C ASN A 185 3.92 3.64 16.37
N ARG A 186 3.59 3.25 17.62
CA ARG A 186 2.25 3.39 18.20
C ARG A 186 2.16 4.49 19.23
N SER A 187 3.31 4.97 19.71
CA SER A 187 3.40 6.06 20.66
C SER A 187 4.39 7.12 20.19
N GLY A 188 4.27 8.33 20.74
CA GLY A 188 5.14 9.47 20.38
C GLY A 188 4.74 10.20 19.11
N PRO A 189 5.64 11.03 18.54
CA PRO A 189 5.35 11.83 17.35
C PRO A 189 4.98 11.00 16.13
N SER A 190 3.97 11.45 15.40
CA SER A 190 3.52 10.83 14.15
C SER A 190 4.25 11.49 12.98
N ALA A 191 5.35 10.87 12.53
CA ALA A 191 6.12 11.31 11.38
C ALA A 191 6.57 10.11 10.56
N PHE A 192 6.63 10.28 9.22
CA PHE A 192 7.26 9.32 8.32
C PHE A 192 8.67 9.75 7.97
N GLY A 193 9.54 8.81 7.70
CA GLY A 193 10.88 9.09 7.23
C GLY A 193 11.64 7.85 6.81
N PHE A 194 12.83 8.10 6.29
CA PHE A 194 13.77 7.04 5.91
C PHE A 194 15.23 7.43 6.15
N THR A 195 16.07 6.42 6.29
CA THR A 195 17.52 6.49 6.16
C THR A 195 17.94 5.49 5.09
N ALA A 196 18.47 5.98 3.98
CA ALA A 196 19.01 5.16 2.92
C ALA A 196 20.54 5.04 3.07
N PHE A 197 21.05 3.81 3.13
CA PHE A 197 22.46 3.48 3.11
C PHE A 197 22.83 3.14 1.67
N ALA A 198 23.65 3.97 1.05
CA ALA A 198 24.01 3.82 -0.36
C ALA A 198 25.52 3.84 -0.55
N GLU A 199 26.00 3.42 -1.72
CA GLU A 199 27.45 3.33 -2.03
C GLU A 199 28.20 4.65 -1.81
N LYS A 200 27.54 5.79 -2.02
CA LYS A 200 28.17 7.12 -1.95
C LYS A 200 27.76 7.93 -0.73
N GLY A 201 27.15 7.31 0.27
CA GLY A 201 26.82 7.95 1.53
C GLY A 201 25.51 7.52 2.15
N ILE A 202 25.21 8.14 3.26
CA ILE A 202 23.98 7.91 4.03
C ILE A 202 23.10 9.15 3.89
N HIS A 203 21.82 8.94 3.57
CA HIS A 203 20.84 10.01 3.44
C HIS A 203 19.64 9.76 4.37
N THR A 204 19.43 10.70 5.29
CA THR A 204 18.32 10.65 6.25
C THR A 204 17.40 11.84 6.05
N THR A 205 16.09 11.60 5.96
CA THR A 205 15.10 12.68 5.89
C THR A 205 13.74 12.25 6.44
N ALA A 206 13.01 13.23 6.95
CA ALA A 206 11.57 13.08 7.19
C ALA A 206 10.82 13.21 5.86
N VAL A 207 9.71 12.52 5.73
CA VAL A 207 8.86 12.54 4.54
C VAL A 207 7.62 13.36 4.81
N SER A 208 7.40 14.39 3.99
CA SER A 208 6.21 15.23 4.10
C SER A 208 5.02 14.62 3.36
N SER A 209 3.81 14.95 3.84
CA SER A 209 2.58 14.56 3.18
C SER A 209 2.14 15.53 2.06
N ARG A 210 2.97 16.54 1.75
CA ARG A 210 2.63 17.55 0.76
C ARG A 210 2.62 16.97 -0.65
N PHE A 211 1.52 17.11 -1.36
CA PHE A 211 1.31 16.70 -2.75
C PHE A 211 1.36 15.19 -3.06
N PHE A 212 1.68 14.32 -2.11
CA PHE A 212 1.86 12.89 -2.37
C PHE A 212 0.60 12.21 -2.93
N TYR A 213 -0.61 12.56 -2.47
CA TYR A 213 -1.85 12.07 -3.07
C TYR A 213 -2.05 12.55 -4.51
N ARG A 214 -1.69 13.81 -4.81
CA ARG A 214 -1.75 14.33 -6.18
C ARG A 214 -0.85 13.50 -7.10
N GLU A 215 0.36 13.18 -6.67
CA GLU A 215 1.31 12.42 -7.47
C GLU A 215 0.88 10.95 -7.63
N LEU A 216 0.31 10.34 -6.59
CA LEU A 216 -0.32 9.02 -6.69
C LEU A 216 -1.47 9.03 -7.72
N LEU A 217 -2.40 9.98 -7.62
CA LEU A 217 -3.56 10.05 -8.52
C LEU A 217 -3.16 10.28 -9.97
N LYS A 218 -2.08 11.01 -10.26
CA LYS A 218 -1.51 11.09 -11.62
C LYS A 218 -1.14 9.70 -12.14
N LYS A 219 -0.52 8.85 -11.31
CA LYS A 219 -0.17 7.47 -11.68
C LYS A 219 -1.38 6.58 -11.88
N VAL A 220 -2.40 6.73 -11.06
CA VAL A 220 -3.68 6.03 -11.22
C VAL A 220 -4.34 6.41 -12.55
N VAL A 221 -4.45 7.71 -12.85
CA VAL A 221 -5.02 8.19 -14.12
C VAL A 221 -4.18 7.75 -15.33
N GLU A 222 -2.84 7.76 -15.22
CA GLU A 222 -1.94 7.26 -16.26
C GLU A 222 -2.22 5.77 -16.55
N MET A 223 -2.34 4.94 -15.50
CA MET A 223 -2.72 3.54 -15.66
C MET A 223 -4.07 3.36 -16.36
N PHE A 224 -5.09 4.09 -15.93
CA PHE A 224 -6.42 3.99 -16.56
C PHE A 224 -6.42 4.38 -18.04
N LYS A 225 -5.55 5.32 -18.44
CA LYS A 225 -5.41 5.74 -19.84
C LYS A 225 -4.57 4.80 -20.69
N THR A 226 -3.57 4.16 -20.11
CA THR A 226 -2.57 3.38 -20.86
C THR A 226 -2.74 1.89 -20.72
N GLY A 227 -3.51 1.41 -19.74
CA GLY A 227 -3.61 0.01 -19.37
C GLY A 227 -2.35 -0.54 -18.69
N LYS A 228 -1.37 0.30 -18.34
CA LYS A 228 -0.08 -0.13 -17.75
C LYS A 228 0.00 0.29 -16.29
N PRO A 229 0.05 -0.67 -15.33
CA PRO A 229 0.22 -0.32 -13.92
C PRO A 229 1.61 0.31 -13.69
N PRO A 230 1.71 1.34 -12.85
CA PRO A 230 3.00 2.02 -12.55
C PRO A 230 3.91 1.20 -11.66
N LEU A 231 3.41 0.16 -11.05
CA LEU A 231 4.11 -0.82 -10.23
C LEU A 231 3.67 -2.20 -10.64
N ASP A 232 4.63 -3.12 -10.79
CA ASP A 232 4.30 -4.53 -11.05
C ASP A 232 3.49 -5.10 -9.88
N PRO A 233 2.33 -5.72 -10.13
CA PRO A 233 1.49 -6.30 -9.07
C PRO A 233 2.21 -7.32 -8.17
N SER A 234 3.26 -7.98 -8.67
CA SER A 234 4.08 -8.89 -7.87
C SER A 234 4.79 -8.19 -6.71
N VAL A 235 5.18 -6.92 -6.88
CA VAL A 235 5.76 -6.11 -5.80
C VAL A 235 4.72 -5.85 -4.71
N THR A 236 3.49 -5.52 -5.10
CA THR A 236 2.38 -5.34 -4.15
C THR A 236 2.07 -6.64 -3.40
N LEU A 237 2.09 -7.78 -4.10
CA LEU A 237 1.92 -9.09 -3.49
C LEU A 237 3.02 -9.38 -2.46
N GLU A 238 4.29 -9.09 -2.79
CA GLU A 238 5.40 -9.28 -1.86
C GLU A 238 5.32 -8.34 -0.64
N ILE A 239 4.83 -7.11 -0.80
CA ILE A 239 4.57 -6.19 0.33
C ILE A 239 3.54 -6.80 1.29
N VAL A 240 2.45 -7.36 0.77
CA VAL A 240 1.45 -8.07 1.58
C VAL A 240 2.07 -9.28 2.28
N ALA A 241 2.87 -10.08 1.57
CA ALA A 241 3.57 -11.25 2.12
C ALA A 241 4.59 -10.87 3.21
N PHE A 242 5.32 -9.77 3.02
CA PHE A 242 6.25 -9.24 4.01
C PHE A 242 5.53 -8.88 5.31
N ILE A 243 4.41 -8.15 5.23
CA ILE A 243 3.65 -7.76 6.42
C ILE A 243 3.03 -8.98 7.11
N GLU A 244 2.47 -9.91 6.34
CA GLU A 244 1.90 -11.14 6.89
C GLU A 244 2.98 -11.99 7.61
N ALA A 245 4.18 -12.10 7.02
CA ALA A 245 5.31 -12.76 7.65
C ALA A 245 5.84 -12.00 8.88
N ALA A 246 5.90 -10.66 8.83
CA ALA A 246 6.27 -9.83 9.98
C ALA A 246 5.30 -10.00 11.16
N ASN A 247 3.99 -10.05 10.88
CA ASN A 247 2.97 -10.30 11.90
C ASN A 247 3.13 -11.69 12.52
N ARG A 248 3.39 -12.75 11.70
CA ARG A 248 3.68 -14.10 12.22
C ARG A 248 4.96 -14.12 13.06
N SER A 249 6.02 -13.46 12.60
CA SER A 249 7.28 -13.37 13.35
C SER A 249 7.09 -12.68 14.69
N GLY A 250 6.35 -11.57 14.75
CA GLY A 250 6.01 -10.86 15.98
C GLY A 250 5.24 -11.74 16.97
N ALA A 251 4.26 -12.50 16.47
CA ALA A 251 3.52 -13.47 17.28
C ALA A 251 4.37 -14.67 17.75
N ASN A 252 5.48 -14.96 17.05
CA ASN A 252 6.43 -16.04 17.34
C ASN A 252 7.77 -15.50 17.89
N HIS A 253 7.68 -14.52 18.81
CA HIS A 253 8.82 -13.98 19.57
C HIS A 253 10.00 -13.51 18.70
N GLY A 254 9.74 -12.99 17.50
CA GLY A 254 10.76 -12.49 16.61
C GLY A 254 11.48 -13.54 15.75
N SER A 255 11.05 -14.79 15.80
CA SER A 255 11.62 -15.86 14.97
C SER A 255 11.52 -15.49 13.48
N PRO A 256 12.57 -15.77 12.68
CA PRO A 256 12.53 -15.50 11.24
C PRO A 256 11.40 -16.24 10.54
N GLU A 257 10.62 -15.52 9.74
CA GLU A 257 9.52 -16.04 8.93
C GLU A 257 9.80 -15.84 7.44
N ALA A 258 9.49 -16.84 6.62
CA ALA A 258 9.66 -16.75 5.18
C ALA A 258 8.61 -15.81 4.56
N VAL A 259 9.05 -14.93 3.67
CA VAL A 259 8.19 -14.09 2.82
C VAL A 259 7.79 -14.92 1.59
N LYS A 260 6.55 -15.36 1.55
CA LYS A 260 6.01 -16.23 0.49
C LYS A 260 4.97 -15.46 -0.33
N ALA A 261 5.43 -14.75 -1.36
CA ALA A 261 4.59 -14.01 -2.27
C ALA A 261 4.08 -14.87 -3.45
#